data_e9503c321eabc209eab50530b47b6f80
#
_entry.id   e9503c321eabc209eab50530b47b6f80
#
_cell.length_a   1.000
_cell.length_b   1.000
_cell.length_c   1.000
_cell.angle_alpha   90.00
_cell.angle_beta   90.00
_cell.angle_gamma   90.00
#
_symmetry.space_group_name_H-M   'P 1'
#
loop_
_entity.id
_entity.type
_entity.pdbx_description
1 polymer ?
#
loop_
_entity_poly.entity_id
_entity_poly.type
_entity_poly.pdbx_seq_one_letter_code
_entity_poly.pdbx_strand_id
1 'polypeptide(L)'
;MVAQATLLLFGSFFVMLLAGVPISAGIGIASIFTALFSMDPAIFALTAAQRCFSGIDSFSLLALPFFSLGGNIMNKGGIAKRLVRLARLAVGKMPGYLAATNVLANMFFGAVSGSSVAATSAMGSIMAPLELDEGYDPNYSAAVNICSAPTGILIPPSGPLILYSITAGGVSVAALFMGGYLPGILMGLCVAGLAVFIAVKKGYKSSQVKETDPAIKIIIDAVPSLLAVIIVMGGILAGFFTATEAGVVLCLYCGLLSIIYKEMTFKSFYNLLADTMESSATILFLIAASSIMSYVMSYSGIPAAISNALMSVSNNRYVILLIMNVFLLVMGMFLDLTPAVLIFTPIFLPITRSIGMSDVQFGIMLIMNLGIGSVTPPVGSCLFVGCGVGKVKIEGVTKYIVPLFASMVVALFLVTFIPAISLVVPYLCGLVPSLGWTF
;
A
#
# COMPACT_ATOMS: atom_id res chain seq x y z
N MET A 1 -15.08 1.26 32.63
CA MET A 1 -15.90 1.11 31.40
C MET A 1 -15.03 1.19 30.14
N VAL A 2 -14.26 2.25 29.87
CA VAL A 2 -13.45 2.35 28.62
C VAL A 2 -12.42 1.22 28.51
N ALA A 3 -11.65 0.92 29.56
CA ALA A 3 -10.65 -0.14 29.55
C ALA A 3 -11.27 -1.54 29.29
N GLN A 4 -12.46 -1.79 29.85
CA GLN A 4 -13.19 -3.04 29.59
C GLN A 4 -13.66 -3.13 28.13
N ALA A 5 -14.23 -2.05 27.58
CA ALA A 5 -14.64 -1.99 26.20
C ALA A 5 -13.43 -2.16 25.24
N THR A 6 -12.29 -1.56 25.56
CA THR A 6 -11.05 -1.73 24.78
C THR A 6 -10.58 -3.19 24.81
N LEU A 7 -10.56 -3.82 25.98
CA LEU A 7 -10.13 -5.21 26.12
C LEU A 7 -11.10 -6.17 25.43
N LEU A 8 -12.40 -5.94 25.54
CA LEU A 8 -13.41 -6.75 24.87
C LEU A 8 -13.29 -6.61 23.34
N LEU A 9 -13.17 -5.38 22.81
CA LEU A 9 -13.11 -5.14 21.38
C LEU A 9 -11.85 -5.75 20.76
N PHE A 10 -10.68 -5.33 21.22
CA PHE A 10 -9.42 -5.81 20.65
C PHE A 10 -9.09 -7.24 21.08
N GLY A 11 -9.40 -7.62 22.32
CA GLY A 11 -9.18 -8.99 22.80
C GLY A 11 -9.98 -10.01 22.00
N SER A 12 -11.30 -9.79 21.82
CA SER A 12 -12.13 -10.68 21.01
C SER A 12 -11.71 -10.67 19.53
N PHE A 13 -11.36 -9.52 18.97
CA PHE A 13 -10.86 -9.41 17.62
C PHE A 13 -9.59 -10.24 17.41
N PHE A 14 -8.58 -10.09 18.29
CA PHE A 14 -7.33 -10.86 18.16
C PHE A 14 -7.51 -12.34 18.40
N VAL A 15 -8.40 -12.75 19.33
CA VAL A 15 -8.72 -14.17 19.52
C VAL A 15 -9.33 -14.76 18.25
N MET A 16 -10.25 -14.05 17.59
CA MET A 16 -10.86 -14.50 16.34
C MET A 16 -9.85 -14.52 15.19
N LEU A 17 -8.97 -13.53 15.13
CA LEU A 17 -7.90 -13.48 14.13
C LEU A 17 -6.96 -14.70 14.26
N LEU A 18 -6.55 -15.03 15.49
CA LEU A 18 -5.71 -16.20 15.77
C LEU A 18 -6.45 -17.53 15.53
N ALA A 19 -7.76 -17.55 15.68
CA ALA A 19 -8.61 -18.69 15.34
C ALA A 19 -8.85 -18.86 13.82
N GLY A 20 -8.29 -17.96 12.97
CA GLY A 20 -8.43 -18.04 11.52
C GLY A 20 -9.76 -17.51 10.97
N VAL A 21 -10.52 -16.76 11.76
CA VAL A 21 -11.76 -16.12 11.31
C VAL A 21 -11.42 -15.00 10.30
N PRO A 22 -12.16 -14.89 9.18
CA PRO A 22 -11.94 -13.77 8.23
C PRO A 22 -12.00 -12.41 8.92
N ILE A 23 -11.07 -11.53 8.60
CA ILE A 23 -10.86 -10.25 9.32
C ILE A 23 -12.14 -9.41 9.35
N SER A 24 -12.89 -9.34 8.24
CA SER A 24 -14.15 -8.60 8.15
C SER A 24 -15.22 -9.13 9.12
N ALA A 25 -15.34 -10.46 9.22
CA ALA A 25 -16.24 -11.10 10.16
C ALA A 25 -15.76 -10.88 11.62
N GLY A 26 -14.44 -11.02 11.85
CA GLY A 26 -13.84 -10.78 13.16
C GLY A 26 -14.08 -9.36 13.68
N ILE A 27 -13.93 -8.34 12.83
CA ILE A 27 -14.23 -6.93 13.16
C ILE A 27 -15.71 -6.77 13.50
N GLY A 28 -16.62 -7.32 12.69
CA GLY A 28 -18.06 -7.22 12.89
C GLY A 28 -18.48 -7.87 14.20
N ILE A 29 -18.07 -9.11 14.44
CA ILE A 29 -18.40 -9.90 15.65
C ILE A 29 -17.82 -9.23 16.90
N ALA A 30 -16.55 -8.78 16.88
CA ALA A 30 -15.93 -8.09 18.01
C ALA A 30 -16.68 -6.80 18.37
N SER A 31 -17.12 -6.07 17.35
CA SER A 31 -17.90 -4.84 17.51
C SER A 31 -19.27 -5.11 18.15
N ILE A 32 -19.99 -6.13 17.64
CA ILE A 32 -21.27 -6.57 18.19
C ILE A 32 -21.09 -7.03 19.63
N PHE A 33 -20.11 -7.87 19.88
CA PHE A 33 -19.83 -8.40 21.22
C PHE A 33 -19.57 -7.28 22.22
N THR A 34 -18.74 -6.31 21.87
CA THR A 34 -18.43 -5.15 22.73
C THR A 34 -19.65 -4.27 22.96
N ALA A 35 -20.45 -4.03 21.92
CA ALA A 35 -21.64 -3.20 22.01
C ALA A 35 -22.71 -3.79 22.93
N LEU A 36 -22.89 -5.12 22.92
CA LEU A 36 -23.85 -5.80 23.82
C LEU A 36 -23.58 -5.58 25.32
N PHE A 37 -22.31 -5.27 25.67
CA PHE A 37 -21.93 -4.95 27.06
C PHE A 37 -22.01 -3.45 27.39
N SER A 38 -22.10 -2.57 26.40
CA SER A 38 -21.98 -1.11 26.61
C SER A 38 -23.17 -0.32 26.08
N MET A 39 -24.08 -0.93 25.33
CA MET A 39 -25.19 -0.25 24.65
C MET A 39 -26.50 -1.06 24.79
N ASP A 40 -27.63 -0.37 24.61
CA ASP A 40 -28.92 -1.03 24.43
C ASP A 40 -28.92 -1.83 23.11
N PRO A 41 -29.24 -3.16 23.14
CA PRO A 41 -29.15 -3.99 21.96
C PRO A 41 -30.06 -3.56 20.81
N ALA A 42 -31.25 -3.02 21.09
CA ALA A 42 -32.20 -2.59 20.05
C ALA A 42 -31.68 -1.31 19.35
N ILE A 43 -31.19 -0.34 20.12
CA ILE A 43 -30.58 0.89 19.58
C ILE A 43 -29.33 0.55 18.80
N PHE A 44 -28.49 -0.35 19.31
CA PHE A 44 -27.28 -0.78 18.62
C PHE A 44 -27.58 -1.46 17.29
N ALA A 45 -28.54 -2.40 17.24
CA ALA A 45 -28.88 -3.12 16.00
C ALA A 45 -29.29 -2.16 14.88
N LEU A 46 -30.14 -1.17 15.18
CA LEU A 46 -30.54 -0.14 14.22
C LEU A 46 -29.34 0.71 13.77
N THR A 47 -28.54 1.18 14.74
CA THR A 47 -27.39 2.03 14.45
C THR A 47 -26.31 1.26 13.68
N ALA A 48 -26.06 -0.01 14.02
CA ALA A 48 -25.11 -0.84 13.29
C ALA A 48 -25.52 -1.02 11.82
N ALA A 49 -26.80 -1.29 11.56
CA ALA A 49 -27.34 -1.39 10.20
C ALA A 49 -27.16 -0.06 9.42
N GLN A 50 -27.49 1.07 10.05
CA GLN A 50 -27.27 2.38 9.45
C GLN A 50 -25.80 2.68 9.17
N ARG A 51 -24.89 2.37 10.10
CA ARG A 51 -23.46 2.57 9.94
C ARG A 51 -22.86 1.66 8.87
N CYS A 52 -23.31 0.41 8.80
CA CYS A 52 -22.93 -0.52 7.73
C CYS A 52 -23.27 0.06 6.36
N PHE A 53 -24.52 0.51 6.19
CA PHE A 53 -24.99 1.07 4.92
C PHE A 53 -24.28 2.38 4.60
N SER A 54 -24.29 3.36 5.51
CA SER A 54 -23.66 4.67 5.28
C SER A 54 -22.15 4.58 5.07
N GLY A 55 -21.49 3.56 5.65
CA GLY A 55 -20.06 3.33 5.49
C GLY A 55 -19.67 2.93 4.06
N ILE A 56 -20.58 2.31 3.32
CA ILE A 56 -20.36 1.90 1.91
C ILE A 56 -21.09 2.77 0.90
N ASP A 57 -22.02 3.62 1.33
CA ASP A 57 -22.77 4.54 0.49
C ASP A 57 -21.95 5.81 0.21
N SER A 58 -20.87 5.64 -0.54
CA SER A 58 -20.01 6.74 -0.96
C SER A 58 -19.52 6.54 -2.39
N PHE A 59 -19.79 7.55 -3.24
CA PHE A 59 -19.34 7.55 -4.64
C PHE A 59 -17.81 7.39 -4.75
N SER A 60 -17.05 7.94 -3.82
CA SER A 60 -15.60 7.84 -3.80
C SER A 60 -15.08 6.42 -3.60
N LEU A 61 -15.88 5.53 -2.98
CA LEU A 61 -15.53 4.12 -2.82
C LEU A 61 -15.46 3.36 -4.14
N LEU A 62 -16.20 3.81 -5.17
CA LEU A 62 -16.13 3.21 -6.50
C LEU A 62 -14.74 3.35 -7.15
N ALA A 63 -13.93 4.28 -6.67
CA ALA A 63 -12.54 4.40 -7.13
C ALA A 63 -11.74 3.11 -6.86
N LEU A 64 -11.96 2.44 -5.71
CA LEU A 64 -11.21 1.23 -5.33
C LEU A 64 -11.37 0.09 -6.34
N PRO A 65 -12.60 -0.37 -6.70
CA PRO A 65 -12.79 -1.40 -7.72
C PRO A 65 -12.25 -1.00 -9.08
N PHE A 66 -12.39 0.28 -9.50
CA PHE A 66 -11.87 0.70 -10.81
C PHE A 66 -10.34 0.72 -10.84
N PHE A 67 -9.66 1.23 -9.81
CA PHE A 67 -8.19 1.15 -9.77
C PHE A 67 -7.69 -0.29 -9.65
N SER A 68 -8.37 -1.15 -8.89
CA SER A 68 -8.06 -2.57 -8.82
C SER A 68 -8.22 -3.25 -10.19
N LEU A 69 -9.33 -2.98 -10.88
CA LEU A 69 -9.57 -3.49 -12.24
C LEU A 69 -8.50 -3.01 -13.22
N GLY A 70 -8.21 -1.70 -13.23
CA GLY A 70 -7.17 -1.12 -14.08
C GLY A 70 -5.80 -1.76 -13.85
N GLY A 71 -5.40 -1.95 -12.59
CA GLY A 71 -4.16 -2.64 -12.21
C GLY A 71 -4.12 -4.10 -12.66
N ASN A 72 -5.23 -4.82 -12.51
CA ASN A 72 -5.37 -6.21 -12.96
C ASN A 72 -5.32 -6.32 -14.50
N ILE A 73 -5.96 -5.39 -15.23
CA ILE A 73 -5.88 -5.31 -16.70
C ILE A 73 -4.43 -5.08 -17.12
N MET A 74 -3.71 -4.18 -16.47
CA MET A 74 -2.29 -3.93 -16.77
C MET A 74 -1.41 -5.15 -16.55
N ASN A 75 -1.68 -5.90 -15.49
CA ASN A 75 -0.89 -7.10 -15.17
C ASN A 75 -1.05 -8.17 -16.28
N LYS A 76 -2.29 -8.51 -16.64
CA LYS A 76 -2.58 -9.52 -17.67
C LYS A 76 -2.41 -9.02 -19.11
N GLY A 77 -2.46 -7.70 -19.32
CA GLY A 77 -2.38 -7.06 -20.64
C GLY A 77 -0.96 -6.83 -21.17
N GLY A 78 0.07 -7.49 -20.61
CA GLY A 78 1.46 -7.41 -21.09
C GLY A 78 2.18 -6.11 -20.77
N ILE A 79 1.56 -5.20 -20.02
CA ILE A 79 2.13 -3.89 -19.64
C ILE A 79 3.29 -4.11 -18.65
N ALA A 80 3.15 -5.03 -17.71
CA ALA A 80 4.17 -5.36 -16.72
C ALA A 80 5.54 -5.71 -17.35
N LYS A 81 5.55 -6.53 -18.39
CA LYS A 81 6.78 -6.91 -19.11
C LYS A 81 7.47 -5.70 -19.76
N ARG A 82 6.68 -4.75 -20.29
CA ARG A 82 7.21 -3.51 -20.92
C ARG A 82 7.82 -2.58 -19.89
N LEU A 83 7.22 -2.47 -18.71
CA LEU A 83 7.77 -1.70 -17.59
C LEU A 83 9.09 -2.29 -17.07
N VAL A 84 9.21 -3.62 -17.00
CA VAL A 84 10.49 -4.28 -16.63
C VAL A 84 11.57 -4.00 -17.66
N ARG A 85 11.25 -4.06 -18.97
CA ARG A 85 12.23 -3.73 -20.03
C ARG A 85 12.66 -2.27 -19.95
N LEU A 86 11.75 -1.35 -19.67
CA LEU A 86 12.07 0.07 -19.46
C LEU A 86 12.95 0.28 -18.23
N ALA A 87 12.60 -0.37 -17.09
CA ALA A 87 13.39 -0.30 -15.87
C ALA A 87 14.82 -0.81 -16.10
N ARG A 88 14.98 -1.91 -16.84
CA ARG A 88 16.28 -2.46 -17.23
C ARG A 88 17.08 -1.50 -18.09
N LEU A 89 16.43 -0.84 -19.06
CA LEU A 89 17.07 0.18 -19.88
C LEU A 89 17.54 1.39 -19.05
N ALA A 90 16.71 1.85 -18.10
CA ALA A 90 17.00 2.99 -17.24
C ALA A 90 18.17 2.71 -16.27
N VAL A 91 18.25 1.52 -15.71
CA VAL A 91 19.34 1.10 -14.81
C VAL A 91 20.65 0.89 -15.57
N GLY A 92 20.57 0.46 -16.83
CA GLY A 92 21.74 0.25 -17.67
C GLY A 92 22.54 -1.02 -17.30
N LYS A 93 23.88 -0.92 -17.39
CA LYS A 93 24.79 -2.08 -17.30
C LYS A 93 25.61 -2.10 -16.01
N MET A 94 25.20 -1.41 -14.97
CA MET A 94 25.96 -1.37 -13.72
C MET A 94 26.02 -2.74 -13.01
N PRO A 95 27.04 -3.03 -12.20
CA PRO A 95 27.04 -4.24 -11.36
C PRO A 95 25.82 -4.28 -10.44
N GLY A 96 25.16 -5.45 -10.34
CA GLY A 96 23.92 -5.56 -9.57
C GLY A 96 22.68 -4.97 -10.24
N TYR A 97 22.74 -4.70 -11.55
CA TYR A 97 21.68 -4.04 -12.31
C TYR A 97 20.31 -4.72 -12.21
N LEU A 98 20.23 -6.05 -12.10
CA LEU A 98 18.94 -6.73 -11.97
C LEU A 98 18.25 -6.42 -10.64
N ALA A 99 19.01 -6.29 -9.57
CA ALA A 99 18.44 -5.89 -8.28
C ALA A 99 17.83 -4.46 -8.35
N ALA A 100 18.54 -3.51 -8.96
CA ALA A 100 18.00 -2.17 -9.18
C ALA A 100 16.82 -2.17 -10.16
N THR A 101 16.87 -3.01 -11.20
CA THR A 101 15.76 -3.20 -12.15
C THR A 101 14.52 -3.73 -11.44
N ASN A 102 14.68 -4.70 -10.54
CA ASN A 102 13.58 -5.28 -9.77
C ASN A 102 12.90 -4.21 -8.90
N VAL A 103 13.69 -3.38 -8.19
CA VAL A 103 13.14 -2.26 -7.40
C VAL A 103 12.39 -1.27 -8.29
N LEU A 104 13.00 -0.81 -9.38
CA LEU A 104 12.40 0.17 -10.27
C LEU A 104 11.15 -0.37 -10.97
N ALA A 105 11.16 -1.65 -11.37
CA ALA A 105 10.00 -2.33 -11.93
C ALA A 105 8.85 -2.42 -10.94
N ASN A 106 9.13 -2.76 -9.67
CA ASN A 106 8.13 -2.75 -8.60
C ASN A 106 7.58 -1.34 -8.33
N MET A 107 8.42 -0.30 -8.36
CA MET A 107 7.95 1.09 -8.25
C MET A 107 6.98 1.45 -9.37
N PHE A 108 7.32 1.15 -10.62
CA PHE A 108 6.44 1.43 -11.77
C PHE A 108 5.17 0.61 -11.75
N PHE A 109 5.28 -0.68 -11.50
CA PHE A 109 4.11 -1.57 -11.51
C PHE A 109 3.22 -1.34 -10.29
N GLY A 110 3.81 -1.18 -9.12
CA GLY A 110 3.07 -0.92 -7.88
C GLY A 110 2.31 0.40 -7.91
N ALA A 111 2.90 1.44 -8.53
CA ALA A 111 2.24 2.72 -8.77
C ALA A 111 0.93 2.58 -9.57
N VAL A 112 0.85 1.63 -10.48
CA VAL A 112 -0.36 1.44 -11.28
C VAL A 112 -1.30 0.40 -10.69
N SER A 113 -0.75 -0.70 -10.14
CA SER A 113 -1.57 -1.76 -9.54
C SER A 113 -2.18 -1.39 -8.19
N GLY A 114 -1.56 -0.45 -7.48
CA GLY A 114 -1.97 -0.03 -6.14
C GLY A 114 -1.90 -1.13 -5.08
N SER A 115 -1.23 -2.27 -5.36
CA SER A 115 -1.16 -3.43 -4.48
C SER A 115 0.26 -3.98 -4.40
N SER A 116 0.85 -3.99 -3.21
CA SER A 116 2.17 -4.57 -2.96
C SER A 116 2.19 -6.09 -3.20
N VAL A 117 1.13 -6.79 -2.84
CA VAL A 117 1.00 -8.23 -3.07
C VAL A 117 0.96 -8.56 -4.57
N ALA A 118 0.17 -7.81 -5.34
CA ALA A 118 0.10 -7.96 -6.79
C ALA A 118 1.45 -7.62 -7.44
N ALA A 119 2.15 -6.58 -6.98
CA ALA A 119 3.47 -6.21 -7.45
C ALA A 119 4.50 -7.32 -7.15
N THR A 120 4.51 -7.85 -5.92
CA THR A 120 5.37 -8.97 -5.53
C THR A 120 5.18 -10.18 -6.46
N SER A 121 3.93 -10.53 -6.74
CA SER A 121 3.59 -11.68 -7.60
C SER A 121 3.99 -11.45 -9.05
N ALA A 122 3.58 -10.33 -9.63
CA ALA A 122 3.81 -10.01 -11.04
C ALA A 122 5.30 -9.80 -11.35
N MET A 123 5.98 -8.95 -10.56
CA MET A 123 7.39 -8.66 -10.78
C MET A 123 8.27 -9.87 -10.43
N GLY A 124 7.95 -10.59 -9.34
CA GLY A 124 8.65 -11.81 -8.99
C GLY A 124 8.61 -12.87 -10.09
N SER A 125 7.45 -13.07 -10.71
CA SER A 125 7.31 -14.04 -11.82
C SER A 125 8.13 -13.67 -13.07
N ILE A 126 8.42 -12.39 -13.29
CA ILE A 126 9.20 -11.90 -14.43
C ILE A 126 10.69 -11.83 -14.07
N MET A 127 11.02 -11.31 -12.88
CA MET A 127 12.39 -11.04 -12.48
C MET A 127 13.13 -12.28 -11.98
N ALA A 128 12.45 -13.19 -11.26
CA ALA A 128 13.11 -14.36 -10.71
C ALA A 128 13.80 -15.24 -11.77
N PRO A 129 13.18 -15.59 -12.92
CA PRO A 129 13.88 -16.32 -13.97
C PRO A 129 15.11 -15.56 -14.51
N LEU A 130 14.95 -14.23 -14.76
CA LEU A 130 16.03 -13.40 -15.30
C LEU A 130 17.23 -13.32 -14.35
N GLU A 131 16.96 -13.20 -13.05
CA GLU A 131 18.00 -13.14 -12.01
C GLU A 131 18.68 -14.49 -11.82
N LEU A 132 17.93 -15.59 -11.90
CA LEU A 132 18.48 -16.95 -11.83
C LEU A 132 19.40 -17.27 -13.02
N ASP A 133 18.99 -16.90 -14.24
CA ASP A 133 19.78 -17.10 -15.46
C ASP A 133 21.12 -16.33 -15.41
N GLU A 134 21.17 -15.20 -14.71
CA GLU A 134 22.38 -14.42 -14.48
C GLU A 134 23.14 -14.84 -13.20
N GLY A 135 22.74 -15.94 -12.56
CA GLY A 135 23.43 -16.54 -11.41
C GLY A 135 23.20 -15.84 -10.07
N TYR A 136 22.10 -15.08 -9.92
CA TYR A 136 21.72 -14.51 -8.64
C TYR A 136 21.21 -15.61 -7.68
N ASP A 137 21.52 -15.46 -6.39
CA ASP A 137 20.97 -16.31 -5.33
C ASP A 137 19.43 -16.16 -5.28
N PRO A 138 18.66 -17.26 -5.41
CA PRO A 138 17.18 -17.19 -5.40
C PRO A 138 16.61 -16.52 -4.16
N ASN A 139 17.22 -16.74 -2.99
CA ASN A 139 16.78 -16.13 -1.73
C ASN A 139 17.02 -14.62 -1.73
N TYR A 140 18.14 -14.17 -2.30
CA TYR A 140 18.42 -12.74 -2.44
C TYR A 140 17.47 -12.08 -3.45
N SER A 141 17.26 -12.71 -4.61
CA SER A 141 16.30 -12.25 -5.62
C SER A 141 14.90 -12.08 -5.03
N ALA A 142 14.40 -13.11 -4.34
CA ALA A 142 13.10 -13.05 -3.67
C ALA A 142 13.04 -11.93 -2.61
N ALA A 143 14.10 -11.75 -1.80
CA ALA A 143 14.13 -10.69 -0.79
C ALA A 143 14.07 -9.30 -1.39
N VAL A 144 14.79 -9.03 -2.48
CA VAL A 144 14.75 -7.75 -3.19
C VAL A 144 13.35 -7.50 -3.74
N ASN A 145 12.73 -8.50 -4.38
CA ASN A 145 11.37 -8.38 -4.90
C ASN A 145 10.35 -8.10 -3.80
N ILE A 146 10.41 -8.83 -2.69
CA ILE A 146 9.51 -8.66 -1.53
C ILE A 146 9.64 -7.25 -0.95
N CYS A 147 10.87 -6.80 -0.65
CA CYS A 147 11.10 -5.51 -0.01
C CYS A 147 10.87 -4.31 -0.95
N SER A 148 10.96 -4.50 -2.27
CA SER A 148 10.69 -3.42 -3.23
C SER A 148 9.20 -3.21 -3.52
N ALA A 149 8.37 -4.24 -3.41
CA ALA A 149 6.95 -4.16 -3.76
C ALA A 149 6.15 -3.06 -2.98
N PRO A 150 6.37 -2.84 -1.68
CA PRO A 150 5.68 -1.77 -0.95
C PRO A 150 6.05 -0.35 -1.40
N THR A 151 7.14 -0.16 -2.14
CA THR A 151 7.52 1.18 -2.62
C THR A 151 6.48 1.74 -3.60
N GLY A 152 5.92 0.87 -4.43
CA GLY A 152 4.95 1.25 -5.46
C GLY A 152 3.60 1.70 -4.92
N ILE A 153 3.14 1.20 -3.76
CA ILE A 153 1.84 1.61 -3.20
C ILE A 153 1.79 3.06 -2.71
N LEU A 154 2.95 3.68 -2.49
CA LEU A 154 3.04 5.10 -2.14
C LEU A 154 3.02 6.00 -3.38
N ILE A 155 3.51 5.49 -4.50
CA ILE A 155 3.58 6.23 -5.76
C ILE A 155 2.19 6.17 -6.43
N PRO A 156 1.54 7.32 -6.72
CA PRO A 156 0.21 7.33 -7.30
C PRO A 156 0.17 6.82 -8.75
N PRO A 157 -1.02 6.32 -9.16
CA PRO A 157 -2.27 6.21 -8.40
C PRO A 157 -2.28 5.05 -7.41
N SER A 158 -2.77 5.26 -6.19
CA SER A 158 -2.68 4.30 -5.09
C SER A 158 -4.04 4.04 -4.44
N GLY A 159 -4.49 2.80 -4.49
CA GLY A 159 -5.73 2.36 -3.83
C GLY A 159 -5.73 2.59 -2.30
N PRO A 160 -4.66 2.22 -1.58
CA PRO A 160 -4.55 2.48 -0.15
C PRO A 160 -4.64 3.96 0.26
N LEU A 161 -4.09 4.88 -0.55
CA LEU A 161 -4.22 6.32 -0.30
C LEU A 161 -5.67 6.81 -0.48
N ILE A 162 -6.41 6.25 -1.44
CA ILE A 162 -7.84 6.52 -1.60
C ILE A 162 -8.63 6.00 -0.39
N LEU A 163 -8.34 4.77 0.03
CA LEU A 163 -8.97 4.18 1.21
C LEU A 163 -8.74 5.02 2.46
N TYR A 164 -7.49 5.46 2.67
CA TYR A 164 -7.16 6.38 3.76
C TYR A 164 -7.94 7.70 3.66
N SER A 165 -8.01 8.32 2.48
CA SER A 165 -8.77 9.56 2.25
C SER A 165 -10.20 9.43 2.77
N ILE A 166 -10.88 8.35 2.42
CA ILE A 166 -12.27 8.09 2.80
C ILE A 166 -12.39 7.85 4.31
N THR A 167 -11.51 7.01 4.87
CA THR A 167 -11.52 6.66 6.30
C THR A 167 -11.17 7.83 7.19
N ALA A 168 -10.34 8.76 6.70
CA ALA A 168 -9.92 9.96 7.40
C ALA A 168 -10.94 11.12 7.32
N GLY A 169 -12.09 10.89 6.70
CA GLY A 169 -13.18 11.87 6.60
C GLY A 169 -13.07 12.80 5.38
N GLY A 170 -12.46 12.37 4.29
CA GLY A 170 -12.42 13.09 3.01
C GLY A 170 -11.16 13.95 2.82
N VAL A 171 -10.01 13.50 3.33
CA VAL A 171 -8.72 14.12 3.02
C VAL A 171 -8.49 14.12 1.51
N SER A 172 -8.02 15.22 0.93
CA SER A 172 -7.84 15.37 -0.51
C SER A 172 -7.00 14.23 -1.12
N VAL A 173 -7.60 13.46 -2.04
CA VAL A 173 -6.91 12.39 -2.76
C VAL A 173 -5.76 12.95 -3.60
N ALA A 174 -5.96 14.12 -4.23
CA ALA A 174 -4.90 14.79 -4.99
C ALA A 174 -3.70 15.15 -4.09
N ALA A 175 -3.96 15.67 -2.88
CA ALA A 175 -2.90 15.99 -1.91
C ALA A 175 -2.16 14.73 -1.44
N LEU A 176 -2.87 13.65 -1.16
CA LEU A 176 -2.28 12.37 -0.80
C LEU A 176 -1.43 11.78 -1.92
N PHE A 177 -1.92 11.83 -3.14
CA PHE A 177 -1.20 11.35 -4.30
C PHE A 177 0.09 12.16 -4.50
N MET A 178 0.03 13.49 -4.48
CA MET A 178 1.23 14.32 -4.58
C MET A 178 2.19 14.09 -3.41
N GLY A 179 1.65 13.88 -2.20
CA GLY A 179 2.43 13.60 -0.99
C GLY A 179 3.15 12.24 -1.01
N GLY A 180 2.64 11.27 -1.77
CA GLY A 180 3.21 9.92 -1.86
C GLY A 180 4.43 9.79 -2.78
N TYR A 181 4.64 10.71 -3.74
CA TYR A 181 5.73 10.60 -4.72
C TYR A 181 7.10 10.56 -4.07
N LEU A 182 7.47 11.59 -3.31
CA LEU A 182 8.80 11.66 -2.70
C LEU A 182 9.05 10.55 -1.68
N PRO A 183 8.12 10.21 -0.76
CA PRO A 183 8.26 9.07 0.13
C PRO A 183 8.44 7.74 -0.60
N GLY A 184 7.65 7.48 -1.65
CA GLY A 184 7.77 6.25 -2.45
C GLY A 184 9.11 6.15 -3.18
N ILE A 185 9.57 7.25 -3.79
CA ILE A 185 10.89 7.32 -4.45
C ILE A 185 12.00 7.16 -3.40
N LEU A 186 11.92 7.84 -2.27
CA LEU A 186 12.92 7.74 -1.19
C LEU A 186 13.04 6.29 -0.70
N MET A 187 11.92 5.63 -0.42
CA MET A 187 11.93 4.23 0.00
C MET A 187 12.52 3.33 -1.08
N GLY A 188 12.14 3.54 -2.34
CA GLY A 188 12.70 2.82 -3.48
C GLY A 188 14.21 3.00 -3.61
N LEU A 189 14.71 4.22 -3.46
CA LEU A 189 16.16 4.51 -3.51
C LEU A 189 16.91 3.87 -2.35
N CYS A 190 16.34 3.87 -1.12
CA CYS A 190 16.96 3.20 0.02
C CYS A 190 17.06 1.69 -0.20
N VAL A 191 16.00 1.05 -0.70
CA VAL A 191 15.98 -0.38 -1.01
C VAL A 191 16.94 -0.69 -2.17
N ALA A 192 16.88 0.08 -3.27
CA ALA A 192 17.74 -0.11 -4.44
C ALA A 192 19.22 0.07 -4.10
N GLY A 193 19.57 1.12 -3.35
CA GLY A 193 20.94 1.39 -2.94
C GLY A 193 21.54 0.25 -2.14
N LEU A 194 20.80 -0.27 -1.15
CA LEU A 194 21.27 -1.38 -0.34
C LEU A 194 21.25 -2.71 -1.11
N ALA A 195 20.26 -2.95 -1.95
CA ALA A 195 20.21 -4.13 -2.81
C ALA A 195 21.41 -4.16 -3.76
N VAL A 196 21.70 -3.06 -4.46
CA VAL A 196 22.88 -2.95 -5.33
C VAL A 196 24.19 -3.14 -4.55
N PHE A 197 24.29 -2.53 -3.36
CA PHE A 197 25.46 -2.71 -2.52
C PHE A 197 25.70 -4.19 -2.16
N ILE A 198 24.66 -4.93 -1.79
CA ILE A 198 24.74 -6.36 -1.50
C ILE A 198 25.11 -7.15 -2.77
N ALA A 199 24.52 -6.81 -3.92
CA ALA A 199 24.80 -7.43 -5.21
C ALA A 199 26.26 -7.28 -5.63
N VAL A 200 26.81 -6.08 -5.50
CA VAL A 200 28.22 -5.78 -5.79
C VAL A 200 29.14 -6.57 -4.85
N LYS A 201 28.82 -6.60 -3.55
CA LYS A 201 29.60 -7.37 -2.55
C LYS A 201 29.58 -8.88 -2.82
N LYS A 202 28.49 -9.40 -3.39
CA LYS A 202 28.38 -10.81 -3.82
C LYS A 202 29.08 -11.09 -5.16
N GLY A 203 29.60 -10.06 -5.84
CA GLY A 203 30.31 -10.20 -7.10
C GLY A 203 29.41 -10.42 -8.32
N TYR A 204 28.12 -10.04 -8.25
CA TYR A 204 27.23 -10.09 -9.40
C TYR A 204 27.70 -9.08 -10.46
N LYS A 205 27.96 -9.60 -11.66
CA LYS A 205 28.59 -8.86 -12.75
C LYS A 205 27.61 -7.87 -13.40
N SER A 206 28.15 -6.96 -14.20
CA SER A 206 27.35 -6.13 -15.09
C SER A 206 26.71 -6.97 -16.19
N SER A 207 25.57 -6.52 -16.73
CA SER A 207 24.87 -7.22 -17.81
C SER A 207 25.77 -7.55 -18.98
N GLN A 208 25.84 -8.82 -19.35
CA GLN A 208 26.44 -9.30 -20.60
C GLN A 208 25.39 -9.50 -21.69
N VAL A 209 24.09 -9.47 -21.34
CA VAL A 209 23.00 -9.67 -22.29
C VAL A 209 22.86 -8.41 -23.14
N LYS A 210 23.16 -8.52 -24.43
CA LYS A 210 22.83 -7.48 -25.41
C LYS A 210 21.33 -7.47 -25.59
N GLU A 211 20.68 -6.37 -25.20
CA GLU A 211 19.30 -6.12 -25.60
C GLU A 211 19.26 -6.13 -27.14
N THR A 212 18.41 -6.98 -27.71
CA THR A 212 18.31 -7.17 -29.15
C THR A 212 17.58 -6.00 -29.82
N ASP A 213 16.68 -5.35 -29.06
CA ASP A 213 15.91 -4.21 -29.56
C ASP A 213 16.65 -2.88 -29.29
N PRO A 214 16.57 -1.92 -30.21
CA PRO A 214 17.14 -0.59 -29.98
C PRO A 214 16.39 0.12 -28.84
N ALA A 215 17.12 0.93 -28.04
CA ALA A 215 16.57 1.63 -26.88
C ALA A 215 15.32 2.46 -27.21
N ILE A 216 15.27 3.08 -28.38
CA ILE A 216 14.12 3.86 -28.84
C ILE A 216 12.86 3.01 -28.97
N LYS A 217 12.96 1.76 -29.42
CA LYS A 217 11.84 0.84 -29.54
C LYS A 217 11.30 0.46 -28.16
N ILE A 218 12.19 0.18 -27.19
CA ILE A 218 11.82 -0.14 -25.81
C ILE A 218 11.07 1.02 -25.17
N ILE A 219 11.55 2.26 -25.40
CA ILE A 219 10.89 3.47 -24.89
C ILE A 219 9.50 3.62 -25.53
N ILE A 220 9.40 3.51 -26.85
CA ILE A 220 8.12 3.64 -27.58
C ILE A 220 7.13 2.60 -27.11
N ASP A 221 7.56 1.36 -26.87
CA ASP A 221 6.69 0.27 -26.37
C ASP A 221 6.21 0.50 -24.92
N ALA A 222 7.01 1.21 -24.11
CA ALA A 222 6.69 1.47 -22.70
C ALA A 222 5.93 2.80 -22.49
N VAL A 223 6.10 3.81 -23.37
CA VAL A 223 5.44 5.11 -23.26
C VAL A 223 3.92 5.00 -23.07
N PRO A 224 3.17 4.17 -23.82
CA PRO A 224 1.73 4.04 -23.61
C PRO A 224 1.39 3.55 -22.20
N SER A 225 2.24 2.71 -21.60
CA SER A 225 2.03 2.22 -20.22
C SER A 225 2.23 3.33 -19.18
N LEU A 226 3.22 4.21 -19.38
CA LEU A 226 3.46 5.36 -18.51
C LEU A 226 2.41 6.46 -18.71
N LEU A 227 1.88 6.62 -19.92
CA LEU A 227 0.82 7.57 -20.22
C LEU A 227 -0.45 7.29 -19.39
N ALA A 228 -0.72 6.03 -19.01
CA ALA A 228 -1.82 5.71 -18.11
C ALA A 228 -1.72 6.50 -16.79
N VAL A 229 -0.54 6.54 -16.18
CA VAL A 229 -0.29 7.30 -14.94
C VAL A 229 -0.42 8.81 -15.20
N ILE A 230 0.16 9.30 -16.29
CA ILE A 230 0.13 10.72 -16.64
C ILE A 230 -1.30 11.20 -16.88
N ILE A 231 -2.13 10.41 -17.59
CA ILE A 231 -3.53 10.74 -17.86
C ILE A 231 -4.32 10.82 -16.55
N VAL A 232 -4.18 9.81 -15.70
CA VAL A 232 -4.88 9.75 -14.40
C VAL A 232 -4.47 10.91 -13.51
N MET A 233 -3.15 11.09 -13.31
CA MET A 233 -2.64 12.12 -12.42
C MET A 233 -2.84 13.52 -12.96
N GLY A 234 -2.57 13.71 -14.24
CA GLY A 234 -2.78 15.00 -14.91
C GLY A 234 -4.24 15.42 -14.89
N GLY A 235 -5.16 14.47 -15.11
CA GLY A 235 -6.61 14.74 -15.07
C GLY A 235 -7.13 15.09 -13.67
N ILE A 236 -6.63 14.41 -12.62
CA ILE A 236 -6.99 14.74 -11.23
C ILE A 236 -6.43 16.10 -10.82
N LEU A 237 -5.16 16.40 -11.14
CA LEU A 237 -4.52 17.68 -10.77
C LEU A 237 -5.10 18.87 -11.52
N ALA A 238 -5.45 18.67 -12.79
CA ALA A 238 -6.10 19.70 -13.59
C ALA A 238 -7.59 19.89 -13.24
N GLY A 239 -8.14 19.04 -12.34
CA GLY A 239 -9.56 19.08 -11.96
C GLY A 239 -10.52 18.56 -13.01
N PHE A 240 -10.03 17.88 -14.06
CA PHE A 240 -10.89 17.26 -15.09
C PHE A 240 -11.60 16.01 -14.58
N PHE A 241 -10.99 15.28 -13.65
CA PHE A 241 -11.49 14.01 -13.12
C PHE A 241 -11.47 14.00 -11.60
N THR A 242 -12.53 13.46 -11.02
CA THR A 242 -12.51 12.92 -9.65
C THR A 242 -11.67 11.63 -9.59
N ALA A 243 -11.34 11.17 -8.41
CA ALA A 243 -10.61 9.89 -8.26
C ALA A 243 -11.37 8.71 -8.88
N THR A 244 -12.71 8.70 -8.77
CA THR A 244 -13.55 7.64 -9.34
C THR A 244 -13.53 7.68 -10.87
N GLU A 245 -13.72 8.84 -11.48
CA GLU A 245 -13.67 9.01 -12.94
C GLU A 245 -12.29 8.68 -13.49
N ALA A 246 -11.23 9.06 -12.78
CA ALA A 246 -9.86 8.71 -13.15
C ALA A 246 -9.62 7.19 -13.14
N GLY A 247 -10.23 6.46 -12.19
CA GLY A 247 -10.22 5.00 -12.18
C GLY A 247 -10.92 4.37 -13.39
N VAL A 248 -12.06 4.94 -13.81
CA VAL A 248 -12.77 4.51 -15.03
C VAL A 248 -11.91 4.76 -16.27
N VAL A 249 -11.31 5.95 -16.38
CA VAL A 249 -10.41 6.31 -17.49
C VAL A 249 -9.21 5.36 -17.53
N LEU A 250 -8.63 5.00 -16.39
CA LEU A 250 -7.56 4.01 -16.28
C LEU A 250 -8.00 2.65 -16.85
N CYS A 251 -9.19 2.15 -16.45
CA CYS A 251 -9.71 0.88 -16.93
C CYS A 251 -9.90 0.88 -18.44
N LEU A 252 -10.52 1.92 -18.99
CA LEU A 252 -10.77 2.05 -20.43
C LEU A 252 -9.45 2.13 -21.21
N TYR A 253 -8.51 2.94 -20.74
CA TYR A 253 -7.21 3.10 -21.37
C TYR A 253 -6.39 1.81 -21.36
N CYS A 254 -6.28 1.16 -20.21
CA CYS A 254 -5.54 -0.12 -20.07
C CYS A 254 -6.24 -1.24 -20.84
N GLY A 255 -7.58 -1.26 -20.88
CA GLY A 255 -8.36 -2.18 -21.70
C GLY A 255 -8.06 -2.04 -23.19
N LEU A 256 -8.05 -0.80 -23.68
CA LEU A 256 -7.69 -0.47 -25.07
C LEU A 256 -6.27 -0.92 -25.41
N LEU A 257 -5.29 -0.61 -24.54
CA LEU A 257 -3.91 -1.04 -24.72
C LEU A 257 -3.79 -2.57 -24.76
N SER A 258 -4.50 -3.29 -23.89
CA SER A 258 -4.46 -4.75 -23.84
C SER A 258 -5.01 -5.40 -25.13
N ILE A 259 -6.00 -4.76 -25.75
CA ILE A 259 -6.55 -5.17 -27.05
C ILE A 259 -5.53 -4.90 -28.17
N ILE A 260 -4.94 -3.71 -28.19
CA ILE A 260 -3.89 -3.32 -29.17
C ILE A 260 -2.70 -4.28 -29.09
N TYR A 261 -2.29 -4.65 -27.89
CA TYR A 261 -1.18 -5.57 -27.65
C TYR A 261 -1.53 -7.04 -27.92
N LYS A 262 -2.82 -7.36 -28.15
CA LYS A 262 -3.33 -8.73 -28.38
C LYS A 262 -2.99 -9.72 -27.25
N GLU A 263 -2.81 -9.23 -26.04
CA GLU A 263 -2.44 -10.02 -24.85
C GLU A 263 -3.66 -10.49 -24.06
N MET A 264 -4.85 -9.94 -24.34
CA MET A 264 -6.08 -10.24 -23.60
C MET A 264 -7.15 -10.87 -24.50
N THR A 265 -7.65 -12.04 -24.10
CA THR A 265 -8.82 -12.67 -24.70
C THR A 265 -10.09 -12.27 -23.95
N PHE A 266 -11.26 -12.38 -24.61
CA PHE A 266 -12.55 -12.09 -23.97
C PHE A 266 -12.77 -12.96 -22.72
N LYS A 267 -12.42 -14.24 -22.75
CA LYS A 267 -12.50 -15.16 -21.61
C LYS A 267 -11.58 -14.70 -20.46
N SER A 268 -10.36 -14.25 -20.79
CA SER A 268 -9.41 -13.73 -19.79
C SER A 268 -9.94 -12.46 -19.15
N PHE A 269 -10.55 -11.55 -19.91
CA PHE A 269 -11.17 -10.33 -19.41
C PHE A 269 -12.35 -10.63 -18.48
N TYR A 270 -13.22 -11.58 -18.85
CA TYR A 270 -14.35 -11.99 -18.01
C TYR A 270 -13.89 -12.54 -16.65
N ASN A 271 -12.89 -13.44 -16.65
CA ASN A 271 -12.34 -13.98 -15.41
C ASN A 271 -11.72 -12.87 -14.55
N LEU A 272 -10.99 -11.93 -15.16
CA LEU A 272 -10.38 -10.81 -14.47
C LEU A 272 -11.42 -9.88 -13.86
N LEU A 273 -12.54 -9.67 -14.55
CA LEU A 273 -13.66 -8.89 -14.00
C LEU A 273 -14.27 -9.60 -12.79
N ALA A 274 -14.49 -10.93 -12.86
CA ALA A 274 -15.00 -11.73 -11.74
C ALA A 274 -14.06 -11.68 -10.53
N ASP A 275 -12.74 -11.89 -10.73
CA ASP A 275 -11.72 -11.81 -9.67
C ASP A 275 -11.70 -10.42 -9.02
N THR A 276 -11.88 -9.36 -9.83
CA THR A 276 -11.90 -7.98 -9.34
C THR A 276 -13.17 -7.68 -8.54
N MET A 277 -14.32 -8.20 -8.97
CA MET A 277 -15.58 -8.04 -8.25
C MET A 277 -15.54 -8.76 -6.89
N GLU A 278 -15.00 -9.97 -6.82
CA GLU A 278 -14.81 -10.73 -5.58
C GLU A 278 -13.92 -9.96 -4.59
N SER A 279 -12.77 -9.48 -5.07
CA SER A 279 -11.85 -8.66 -4.25
C SER A 279 -12.52 -7.38 -3.76
N SER A 280 -13.25 -6.69 -4.64
CA SER A 280 -13.95 -5.44 -4.30
C SER A 280 -15.07 -5.66 -3.30
N ALA A 281 -15.85 -6.73 -3.46
CA ALA A 281 -16.90 -7.10 -2.50
C ALA A 281 -16.33 -7.36 -1.10
N THR A 282 -15.20 -8.06 -1.03
CA THR A 282 -14.48 -8.30 0.23
C THR A 282 -14.05 -6.99 0.89
N ILE A 283 -13.50 -6.04 0.13
CA ILE A 283 -13.10 -4.73 0.64
C ILE A 283 -14.31 -3.92 1.11
N LEU A 284 -15.40 -3.89 0.35
CA LEU A 284 -16.62 -3.17 0.73
C LEU A 284 -17.25 -3.76 2.01
N PHE A 285 -17.28 -5.09 2.12
CA PHE A 285 -17.76 -5.75 3.36
C PHE A 285 -16.87 -5.42 4.56
N LEU A 286 -15.56 -5.35 4.36
CA LEU A 286 -14.61 -4.94 5.38
C LEU A 286 -14.85 -3.48 5.84
N ILE A 287 -15.11 -2.57 4.90
CA ILE A 287 -15.43 -1.16 5.20
C ILE A 287 -16.72 -1.06 6.00
N ALA A 288 -17.76 -1.81 5.60
CA ALA A 288 -19.03 -1.87 6.32
C ALA A 288 -18.84 -2.31 7.78
N ALA A 289 -18.12 -3.42 7.99
CA ALA A 289 -17.80 -3.93 9.33
C ALA A 289 -16.96 -2.94 10.16
N SER A 290 -15.97 -2.31 9.52
CA SER A 290 -15.10 -1.31 10.16
C SER A 290 -15.86 -0.04 10.55
N SER A 291 -16.90 0.33 9.81
CA SER A 291 -17.77 1.46 10.16
C SER A 291 -18.55 1.22 11.45
N ILE A 292 -18.98 -0.03 11.70
CA ILE A 292 -19.57 -0.42 12.99
C ILE A 292 -18.51 -0.32 14.09
N MET A 293 -17.33 -0.86 13.87
CA MET A 293 -16.23 -0.82 14.84
C MET A 293 -15.85 0.62 15.20
N SER A 294 -15.72 1.49 14.22
CA SER A 294 -15.44 2.91 14.43
C SER A 294 -16.50 3.60 15.29
N TYR A 295 -17.78 3.28 15.06
CA TYR A 295 -18.88 3.77 15.90
C TYR A 295 -18.75 3.27 17.35
N VAL A 296 -18.54 1.97 17.56
CA VAL A 296 -18.38 1.38 18.90
C VAL A 296 -17.18 1.97 19.62
N MET A 297 -16.06 2.14 18.94
CA MET A 297 -14.87 2.79 19.52
C MET A 297 -15.15 4.24 19.94
N SER A 298 -15.80 5.01 19.06
CA SER A 298 -16.13 6.41 19.35
C SER A 298 -17.10 6.54 20.53
N TYR A 299 -18.14 5.72 20.57
CA TYR A 299 -19.12 5.69 21.65
C TYR A 299 -18.49 5.30 22.99
N SER A 300 -17.61 4.31 22.98
CA SER A 300 -16.89 3.83 24.16
C SER A 300 -15.75 4.75 24.60
N GLY A 301 -15.43 5.81 23.87
CA GLY A 301 -14.33 6.74 24.19
C GLY A 301 -12.93 6.16 24.04
N ILE A 302 -12.77 5.07 23.30
CA ILE A 302 -11.49 4.35 23.10
C ILE A 302 -10.41 5.25 22.49
N PRO A 303 -10.67 6.03 21.41
CA PRO A 303 -9.64 6.89 20.83
C PRO A 303 -9.11 7.93 21.81
N ALA A 304 -9.98 8.54 22.62
CA ALA A 304 -9.58 9.51 23.65
C ALA A 304 -8.74 8.86 24.76
N ALA A 305 -9.09 7.64 25.18
CA ALA A 305 -8.33 6.91 26.18
C ALA A 305 -6.93 6.54 25.68
N ILE A 306 -6.80 6.09 24.42
CA ILE A 306 -5.50 5.79 23.81
C ILE A 306 -4.67 7.07 23.66
N SER A 307 -5.29 8.18 23.25
CA SER A 307 -4.63 9.48 23.17
C SER A 307 -4.07 9.92 24.52
N ASN A 308 -4.90 9.88 25.57
CA ASN A 308 -4.49 10.23 26.92
C ASN A 308 -3.39 9.31 27.45
N ALA A 309 -3.46 8.01 27.18
CA ALA A 309 -2.42 7.07 27.56
C ALA A 309 -1.08 7.38 26.86
N LEU A 310 -1.09 7.69 25.56
CA LEU A 310 0.12 8.06 24.84
C LEU A 310 0.70 9.38 25.33
N MET A 311 -0.15 10.38 25.57
CA MET A 311 0.28 11.69 26.10
C MET A 311 0.75 11.61 27.56
N SER A 312 0.30 10.63 28.34
CA SER A 312 0.81 10.37 29.68
C SER A 312 2.23 9.79 29.68
N VAL A 313 2.62 9.07 28.63
CA VAL A 313 3.98 8.55 28.46
C VAL A 313 4.96 9.69 28.12
N SER A 314 4.57 10.60 27.23
CA SER A 314 5.40 11.73 26.84
C SER A 314 4.58 12.83 26.17
N ASN A 315 4.91 14.09 26.49
CA ASN A 315 4.39 15.25 25.76
C ASN A 315 5.24 15.60 24.53
N ASN A 316 6.33 14.86 24.30
CA ASN A 316 7.21 15.09 23.17
C ASN A 316 6.64 14.39 21.92
N ARG A 317 6.26 15.17 20.91
CA ARG A 317 5.70 14.69 19.64
C ARG A 317 6.57 13.62 18.95
N TYR A 318 7.89 13.75 19.02
CA TYR A 318 8.81 12.78 18.41
C TYR A 318 8.71 11.40 19.07
N VAL A 319 8.54 11.37 20.40
CA VAL A 319 8.37 10.12 21.16
C VAL A 319 7.02 9.50 20.85
N ILE A 320 5.95 10.30 20.77
CA ILE A 320 4.62 9.81 20.39
C ILE A 320 4.66 9.19 19.00
N LEU A 321 5.23 9.89 18.02
CA LEU A 321 5.36 9.37 16.65
C LEU A 321 6.23 8.11 16.58
N LEU A 322 7.29 8.02 17.37
CA LEU A 322 8.11 6.81 17.45
C LEU A 322 7.32 5.62 17.98
N ILE A 323 6.57 5.80 19.07
CA ILE A 323 5.72 4.74 19.64
C ILE A 323 4.67 4.30 18.61
N MET A 324 4.02 5.25 17.94
CA MET A 324 3.05 4.96 16.89
C MET A 324 3.67 4.16 15.73
N ASN A 325 4.85 4.55 15.27
CA ASN A 325 5.55 3.83 14.19
C ASN A 325 5.88 2.39 14.60
N VAL A 326 6.44 2.19 15.79
CA VAL A 326 6.75 0.85 16.29
C VAL A 326 5.48 0.00 16.42
N PHE A 327 4.40 0.56 16.96
CA PHE A 327 3.12 -0.11 17.09
C PHE A 327 2.56 -0.51 15.71
N LEU A 328 2.55 0.42 14.76
CA LEU A 328 2.03 0.18 13.41
C LEU A 328 2.89 -0.84 12.64
N LEU A 329 4.21 -0.82 12.81
CA LEU A 329 5.09 -1.86 12.24
C LEU A 329 4.74 -3.25 12.77
N VAL A 330 4.56 -3.38 14.08
CA VAL A 330 4.16 -4.65 14.70
C VAL A 330 2.78 -5.08 14.20
N MET A 331 1.82 -4.17 14.14
CA MET A 331 0.47 -4.49 13.67
C MET A 331 0.44 -4.87 12.18
N GLY A 332 1.26 -4.22 11.36
CA GLY A 332 1.41 -4.54 9.93
C GLY A 332 2.01 -5.92 9.66
N MET A 333 2.67 -6.55 10.65
CA MET A 333 3.13 -7.95 10.55
C MET A 333 1.98 -8.96 10.60
N PHE A 334 0.87 -8.60 11.26
CA PHE A 334 -0.28 -9.48 11.50
C PHE A 334 -1.48 -9.18 10.61
N LEU A 335 -1.67 -7.92 10.28
CA LEU A 335 -2.81 -7.44 9.51
C LEU A 335 -2.39 -7.04 8.11
N ASP A 336 -3.22 -7.38 7.14
CA ASP A 336 -3.07 -6.83 5.79
C ASP A 336 -3.35 -5.32 5.77
N LEU A 337 -2.83 -4.63 4.76
CA LEU A 337 -2.84 -3.18 4.67
C LEU A 337 -4.26 -2.59 4.73
N THR A 338 -5.22 -3.16 4.01
CA THR A 338 -6.59 -2.64 3.94
C THR A 338 -7.30 -2.62 5.31
N PRO A 339 -7.40 -3.74 6.06
CA PRO A 339 -8.01 -3.72 7.39
C PRO A 339 -7.24 -2.85 8.38
N ALA A 340 -5.91 -2.82 8.29
CA ALA A 340 -5.10 -2.01 9.18
C ALA A 340 -5.35 -0.50 8.99
N VAL A 341 -5.48 -0.01 7.76
CA VAL A 341 -5.85 1.39 7.48
C VAL A 341 -7.22 1.72 8.09
N LEU A 342 -8.22 0.85 7.91
CA LEU A 342 -9.58 1.08 8.41
C LEU A 342 -9.65 1.12 9.95
N ILE A 343 -8.84 0.30 10.62
CA ILE A 343 -8.81 0.20 12.09
C ILE A 343 -8.00 1.35 12.70
N PHE A 344 -6.80 1.61 12.17
CA PHE A 344 -5.85 2.51 12.83
C PHE A 344 -6.02 3.97 12.44
N THR A 345 -6.62 4.30 11.30
CA THR A 345 -6.91 5.69 10.94
C THR A 345 -7.78 6.38 11.98
N PRO A 346 -8.97 5.88 12.37
CA PRO A 346 -9.80 6.57 13.34
C PRO A 346 -9.20 6.61 14.76
N ILE A 347 -8.26 5.72 15.07
CA ILE A 347 -7.57 5.68 16.36
C ILE A 347 -6.48 6.77 16.43
N PHE A 348 -5.62 6.81 15.42
CA PHE A 348 -4.41 7.64 15.46
C PHE A 348 -4.58 9.03 14.84
N LEU A 349 -5.53 9.24 13.93
CA LEU A 349 -5.76 10.54 13.31
C LEU A 349 -6.06 11.67 14.31
N PRO A 350 -6.92 11.47 15.36
CA PRO A 350 -7.10 12.49 16.38
C PRO A 350 -5.81 12.83 17.14
N ILE A 351 -4.96 11.83 17.39
CA ILE A 351 -3.69 11.98 18.10
C ILE A 351 -2.71 12.79 17.25
N THR A 352 -2.57 12.46 15.96
CA THR A 352 -1.67 13.20 15.06
C THR A 352 -2.11 14.65 14.86
N ARG A 353 -3.41 14.91 14.79
CA ARG A 353 -3.96 16.28 14.78
C ARG A 353 -3.63 17.05 16.06
N SER A 354 -3.69 16.42 17.24
CA SER A 354 -3.38 17.07 18.51
C SER A 354 -1.91 17.49 18.66
N ILE A 355 -0.99 16.80 17.94
CA ILE A 355 0.43 17.17 17.90
C ILE A 355 0.81 18.04 16.70
N GLY A 356 -0.19 18.52 15.93
CA GLY A 356 -0.03 19.40 14.79
C GLY A 356 0.45 18.76 13.50
N MET A 357 0.39 17.41 13.39
CA MET A 357 0.76 16.69 12.17
C MET A 357 -0.33 16.82 11.10
N SER A 358 0.06 17.08 9.85
CA SER A 358 -0.87 17.13 8.72
C SER A 358 -1.51 15.77 8.46
N ASP A 359 -2.83 15.76 8.15
CA ASP A 359 -3.56 14.55 7.78
C ASP A 359 -2.95 13.86 6.57
N VAL A 360 -2.40 14.61 5.61
CA VAL A 360 -1.69 14.07 4.43
C VAL A 360 -0.41 13.35 4.86
N GLN A 361 0.41 13.98 5.70
CA GLN A 361 1.64 13.34 6.19
C GLN A 361 1.33 12.07 6.99
N PHE A 362 0.32 12.10 7.85
CA PHE A 362 -0.09 10.93 8.62
C PHE A 362 -0.54 9.79 7.70
N GLY A 363 -1.34 10.06 6.67
CA GLY A 363 -1.78 9.04 5.72
C GLY A 363 -0.60 8.38 4.99
N ILE A 364 0.36 9.15 4.54
CA ILE A 364 1.58 8.64 3.92
C ILE A 364 2.39 7.78 4.90
N MET A 365 2.60 8.27 6.11
CA MET A 365 3.31 7.55 7.18
C MET A 365 2.61 6.22 7.51
N LEU A 366 1.29 6.23 7.67
CA LEU A 366 0.49 5.05 7.97
C LEU A 366 0.62 3.98 6.90
N ILE A 367 0.40 4.34 5.62
CA ILE A 367 0.46 3.41 4.50
C ILE A 367 1.88 2.88 4.30
N MET A 368 2.89 3.74 4.43
CA MET A 368 4.29 3.33 4.36
C MET A 368 4.64 2.32 5.45
N ASN A 369 4.21 2.59 6.68
CA ASN A 369 4.45 1.75 7.85
C ASN A 369 3.82 0.36 7.69
N LEU A 370 2.53 0.31 7.34
CA LEU A 370 1.81 -0.94 7.12
C LEU A 370 2.34 -1.72 5.92
N GLY A 371 2.74 -1.00 4.85
CA GLY A 371 3.41 -1.60 3.70
C GLY A 371 4.74 -2.28 4.08
N ILE A 372 5.53 -1.64 4.93
CA ILE A 372 6.76 -2.24 5.50
C ILE A 372 6.42 -3.45 6.38
N GLY A 373 5.34 -3.38 7.17
CA GLY A 373 4.87 -4.52 7.96
C GLY A 373 4.57 -5.75 7.11
N SER A 374 4.02 -5.58 5.90
CA SER A 374 3.65 -6.69 5.01
C SER A 374 4.83 -7.53 4.49
N VAL A 375 6.07 -7.08 4.65
CA VAL A 375 7.28 -7.84 4.24
C VAL A 375 7.92 -8.61 5.39
N THR A 376 7.36 -8.51 6.61
CA THR A 376 7.97 -9.07 7.82
C THR A 376 7.20 -10.27 8.36
N PRO A 377 7.91 -11.30 8.89
CA PRO A 377 7.25 -12.39 9.63
C PRO A 377 6.48 -11.84 10.85
N PRO A 378 5.42 -12.50 11.37
CA PRO A 378 5.04 -13.88 11.07
C PRO A 378 4.07 -14.06 9.91
N VAL A 379 3.23 -13.07 9.58
CA VAL A 379 2.21 -13.23 8.51
C VAL A 379 2.65 -12.61 7.19
N GLY A 380 3.13 -11.38 7.15
CA GLY A 380 3.68 -10.68 5.98
C GLY A 380 3.15 -11.11 4.61
N SER A 381 2.05 -10.54 4.14
CA SER A 381 1.39 -10.97 2.88
C SER A 381 2.34 -10.96 1.67
N CYS A 382 3.19 -9.93 1.54
CA CYS A 382 4.20 -9.86 0.49
C CYS A 382 5.30 -10.93 0.67
N LEU A 383 5.66 -11.25 1.93
CA LEU A 383 6.66 -12.28 2.24
C LEU A 383 6.22 -13.64 1.73
N PHE A 384 5.00 -14.08 2.08
CA PHE A 384 4.50 -15.38 1.66
C PHE A 384 4.37 -15.49 0.14
N VAL A 385 3.78 -14.47 -0.49
CA VAL A 385 3.62 -14.46 -1.96
C VAL A 385 4.98 -14.46 -2.66
N GLY A 386 5.93 -13.63 -2.19
CA GLY A 386 7.27 -13.57 -2.79
C GLY A 386 8.08 -14.85 -2.63
N CYS A 387 7.97 -15.51 -1.47
CA CYS A 387 8.57 -16.85 -1.26
C CYS A 387 7.93 -17.90 -2.16
N GLY A 388 6.60 -17.87 -2.32
CA GLY A 388 5.87 -18.78 -3.22
C GLY A 388 6.29 -18.63 -4.69
N VAL A 389 6.35 -17.39 -5.17
CA VAL A 389 6.75 -17.09 -6.57
C VAL A 389 8.24 -17.39 -6.79
N GLY A 390 9.09 -17.03 -5.85
CA GLY A 390 10.55 -17.33 -5.90
C GLY A 390 10.88 -18.79 -5.66
N LYS A 391 9.91 -19.62 -5.25
CA LYS A 391 10.09 -21.03 -4.86
C LYS A 391 11.19 -21.21 -3.81
N VAL A 392 11.25 -20.33 -2.83
CA VAL A 392 12.23 -20.30 -1.75
C VAL A 392 11.58 -20.43 -0.38
N LYS A 393 12.36 -20.84 0.62
CA LYS A 393 11.89 -20.93 2.01
C LYS A 393 12.09 -19.60 2.73
N ILE A 394 11.18 -19.28 3.66
CA ILE A 394 11.20 -18.04 4.45
C ILE A 394 12.53 -17.89 5.20
N GLU A 395 13.05 -18.97 5.80
CA GLU A 395 14.29 -18.94 6.56
C GLU A 395 15.49 -18.51 5.70
N GLY A 396 15.52 -18.94 4.43
CA GLY A 396 16.58 -18.57 3.49
C GLY A 396 16.55 -17.10 3.08
N VAL A 397 15.34 -16.56 2.95
CA VAL A 397 15.09 -15.19 2.51
C VAL A 397 15.32 -14.18 3.65
N THR A 398 15.00 -14.56 4.90
CA THR A 398 15.02 -13.67 6.07
C THR A 398 16.36 -12.97 6.26
N LYS A 399 17.49 -13.64 6.03
CA LYS A 399 18.83 -13.03 6.16
C LYS A 399 19.07 -11.84 5.23
N TYR A 400 18.35 -11.80 4.08
CA TYR A 400 18.43 -10.68 3.13
C TYR A 400 17.34 -9.65 3.37
N ILE A 401 16.18 -10.08 3.89
CA ILE A 401 15.09 -9.16 4.26
C ILE A 401 15.54 -8.25 5.39
N VAL A 402 16.21 -8.74 6.43
CA VAL A 402 16.60 -7.94 7.61
C VAL A 402 17.33 -6.64 7.23
N PRO A 403 18.42 -6.64 6.46
CA PRO A 403 19.07 -5.40 6.07
C PRO A 403 18.20 -4.52 5.17
N LEU A 404 17.46 -5.10 4.21
CA LEU A 404 16.57 -4.34 3.33
C LEU A 404 15.42 -3.71 4.10
N PHE A 405 14.83 -4.43 5.06
CA PHE A 405 13.84 -3.90 5.99
C PHE A 405 14.40 -2.72 6.80
N ALA A 406 15.63 -2.82 7.30
CA ALA A 406 16.26 -1.71 8.00
C ALA A 406 16.36 -0.45 7.13
N SER A 407 16.66 -0.59 5.83
CA SER A 407 16.69 0.54 4.90
C SER A 407 15.30 1.16 4.68
N MET A 408 14.24 0.35 4.67
CA MET A 408 12.86 0.84 4.59
C MET A 408 12.46 1.59 5.87
N VAL A 409 12.85 1.09 7.04
CA VAL A 409 12.60 1.74 8.34
C VAL A 409 13.33 3.09 8.43
N VAL A 410 14.54 3.20 7.90
CA VAL A 410 15.25 4.49 7.81
C VAL A 410 14.45 5.46 6.95
N ALA A 411 13.96 5.05 5.78
CA ALA A 411 13.11 5.88 4.94
C ALA A 411 11.81 6.29 5.65
N LEU A 412 11.18 5.36 6.40
CA LEU A 412 9.98 5.63 7.20
C LEU A 412 10.24 6.72 8.24
N PHE A 413 11.34 6.64 8.99
CA PHE A 413 11.67 7.66 9.99
C PHE A 413 11.96 9.02 9.37
N LEU A 414 12.64 9.06 8.23
CA LEU A 414 12.83 10.31 7.50
C LEU A 414 11.49 10.93 7.10
N VAL A 415 10.54 10.16 6.56
CA VAL A 415 9.20 10.63 6.19
C VAL A 415 8.38 11.05 7.41
N THR A 416 8.52 10.33 8.53
CA THR A 416 7.80 10.65 9.78
C THR A 416 8.28 11.94 10.39
N PHE A 417 9.61 12.14 10.49
CA PHE A 417 10.19 13.26 11.26
C PHE A 417 10.49 14.49 10.40
N ILE A 418 10.48 14.37 9.08
CA ILE A 418 10.69 15.48 8.14
C ILE A 418 9.43 15.69 7.31
N PRO A 419 8.48 16.54 7.77
CA PRO A 419 7.21 16.79 7.10
C PRO A 419 7.36 17.18 5.62
N ALA A 420 8.41 17.95 5.32
CA ALA A 420 8.68 18.43 3.97
C ALA A 420 8.78 17.31 2.93
N ILE A 421 9.23 16.10 3.29
CA ILE A 421 9.33 14.98 2.36
C ILE A 421 7.95 14.59 1.82
N SER A 422 6.91 14.63 2.66
CA SER A 422 5.53 14.33 2.24
C SER A 422 4.77 15.55 1.75
N LEU A 423 5.14 16.75 2.19
CA LEU A 423 4.31 17.94 2.00
C LEU A 423 4.83 18.89 0.92
N VAL A 424 6.09 18.79 0.48
CA VAL A 424 6.68 19.71 -0.50
C VAL A 424 5.95 19.68 -1.83
N VAL A 425 5.66 18.50 -2.37
CA VAL A 425 4.99 18.37 -3.66
C VAL A 425 3.54 18.87 -3.59
N PRO A 426 2.69 18.42 -2.62
CA PRO A 426 1.34 18.96 -2.51
C PRO A 426 1.31 20.46 -2.16
N TYR A 427 2.31 20.99 -1.45
CA TYR A 427 2.43 22.43 -1.20
C TYR A 427 2.70 23.23 -2.49
N LEU A 428 3.64 22.76 -3.31
CA LEU A 428 3.94 23.39 -4.61
C LEU A 428 2.73 23.34 -5.59
N CYS A 429 1.87 22.34 -5.42
CA CYS A 429 0.62 22.23 -6.18
C CYS A 429 -0.55 23.03 -5.56
N GLY A 430 -0.34 23.74 -4.44
CA GLY A 430 -1.39 24.52 -3.76
C GLY A 430 -2.45 23.65 -3.05
N LEU A 431 -2.15 22.37 -2.77
CA LEU A 431 -3.10 21.42 -2.20
C LEU A 431 -3.04 21.32 -0.67
N VAL A 432 -1.99 21.84 -0.05
CA VAL A 432 -1.83 21.94 1.41
C VAL A 432 -1.30 23.32 1.79
N PRO A 433 -1.68 23.84 2.97
CA PRO A 433 -1.36 25.23 3.36
C PRO A 433 0.06 25.42 3.90
N SER A 434 0.75 24.36 4.33
CA SER A 434 2.05 24.47 4.98
C SER A 434 2.96 23.27 4.70
N LEU A 435 4.27 23.50 4.83
CA LEU A 435 5.32 22.47 4.69
C LEU A 435 5.67 21.77 6.02
N GLY A 436 5.16 22.26 7.11
CA GLY A 436 5.49 21.82 8.45
C GLY A 436 4.27 21.45 9.29
N TRP A 437 4.54 21.07 10.53
CA TRP A 437 3.49 20.85 11.51
C TRP A 437 2.86 22.20 11.89
N THR A 438 1.53 22.23 11.84
CA THR A 438 0.75 23.41 12.25
C THR A 438 0.30 23.24 13.70
N PHE A 439 0.47 24.30 14.52
CA PHE A 439 -0.01 24.36 15.90
C PHE A 439 -1.33 25.10 15.95
#